data_8cb8f10ff614aed40f5211f482c0bf0c
#
_entry.id   8cb8f10ff614aed40f5211f482c0bf0c
#
_cell.length_a   1.000
_cell.length_b   1.000
_cell.length_c   1.000
_cell.angle_alpha   90.00
_cell.angle_beta   90.00
_cell.angle_gamma   90.00
#
_symmetry.space_group_name_H-M   'P 1'
#
loop_
_entity.id
_entity.type
_entity.pdbx_description
1 polymer ?
#
loop_
_entity_poly.entity_id
_entity_poly.type
_entity_poly.pdbx_seq_one_letter_code
_entity_poly.pdbx_strand_id
1 'polypeptide(L)'
;MIRKASGKFSVFLFTAILSLAFHSFPAQAGQWIQEEGGDWYYEVEHEGTGDVLVREDSGQDTWETAVLKGWNQIDGRWYCLDAQTGVWIPRPVLTAEAASHLLDNKLKDLGLYQDEEEELEFKVDYEDGSQLILSVGYEEKPGLFHRLNSYEIDRKKGSAEPAVGKETISLW
;
A
#
# COMPACT_ATOMS: atom_id res chain seq x y z
N MET A 1 -2.98 -8.02 -27.04
CA MET A 1 -1.86 -9.00 -27.02
C MET A 1 -0.83 -8.45 -26.02
N ILE A 2 -0.68 -9.08 -24.88
CA ILE A 2 0.18 -8.58 -23.79
C ILE A 2 1.57 -9.19 -23.97
N ARG A 3 2.59 -8.36 -24.20
CA ARG A 3 3.99 -8.82 -24.24
C ARG A 3 4.60 -8.70 -22.85
N LYS A 4 5.08 -9.83 -22.35
CA LYS A 4 5.81 -9.95 -21.10
C LYS A 4 7.27 -9.54 -21.32
N ALA A 5 7.71 -8.44 -20.72
CA ALA A 5 9.13 -8.11 -20.69
C ALA A 5 9.84 -9.05 -19.70
N SER A 6 10.78 -9.86 -20.20
CA SER A 6 11.57 -10.82 -19.42
C SER A 6 12.78 -10.10 -18.80
N GLY A 7 12.64 -9.64 -17.58
CA GLY A 7 13.77 -9.20 -16.75
C GLY A 7 14.35 -10.37 -15.96
N LYS A 8 15.67 -10.56 -15.99
CA LYS A 8 16.40 -11.62 -15.32
C LYS A 8 16.22 -11.50 -13.79
N PHE A 9 15.66 -12.56 -13.18
CA PHE A 9 15.60 -12.71 -11.74
C PHE A 9 16.99 -12.85 -11.14
N SER A 10 17.39 -11.88 -10.34
CA SER A 10 18.50 -12.02 -9.40
C SER A 10 17.90 -12.23 -8.03
N VAL A 11 18.03 -13.45 -7.49
CA VAL A 11 17.59 -13.80 -6.15
C VAL A 11 18.57 -13.16 -5.17
N PHE A 12 18.20 -12.04 -4.57
CA PHE A 12 18.85 -11.51 -3.39
C PHE A 12 18.06 -11.91 -2.16
N LEU A 13 18.71 -12.70 -1.31
CA LEU A 13 18.24 -13.04 0.03
C LEU A 13 18.36 -11.78 0.89
N PHE A 14 17.25 -11.04 1.03
CA PHE A 14 17.18 -9.90 1.93
C PHE A 14 16.64 -10.35 3.28
N THR A 15 17.51 -10.30 4.28
CA THR A 15 17.10 -10.21 5.68
C THR A 15 16.41 -8.85 5.82
N ALA A 16 15.08 -8.90 5.84
CA ALA A 16 14.26 -7.69 5.87
C ALA A 16 14.31 -7.08 7.28
N ILE A 17 15.22 -6.13 7.46
CA ILE A 17 14.90 -4.98 8.34
C ILE A 17 13.99 -4.14 7.48
N LEU A 18 12.69 -4.19 7.77
CA LEU A 18 11.66 -3.39 7.09
C LEU A 18 11.77 -1.94 7.58
N SER A 19 12.85 -1.27 7.17
CA SER A 19 12.87 0.18 7.16
C SER A 19 12.11 0.59 5.92
N LEU A 20 10.82 0.89 6.04
CA LEU A 20 10.04 1.58 5.03
C LEU A 20 10.63 3.00 4.88
N ALA A 21 11.74 3.12 4.17
CA ALA A 21 12.18 4.40 3.67
C ALA A 21 11.16 4.83 2.63
N PHE A 22 10.21 5.67 3.03
CA PHE A 22 9.30 6.31 2.11
C PHE A 22 10.10 7.23 1.18
N HIS A 23 10.37 6.73 0.00
CA HIS A 23 10.77 7.59 -1.07
C HIS A 23 9.50 8.29 -1.53
N SER A 24 9.41 9.60 -1.30
CA SER A 24 8.41 10.45 -1.94
C SER A 24 8.62 10.35 -3.45
N PHE A 25 7.91 9.44 -4.10
CA PHE A 25 7.83 9.42 -5.54
C PHE A 25 7.17 10.73 -5.99
N PRO A 26 7.69 11.40 -7.04
CA PRO A 26 6.98 12.51 -7.65
C PRO A 26 5.57 12.00 -7.96
N ALA A 27 4.55 12.80 -7.64
CA ALA A 27 3.17 12.49 -7.98
C ALA A 27 3.11 12.20 -9.48
N GLN A 28 3.09 10.93 -9.85
CA GLN A 28 2.88 10.53 -11.23
C GLN A 28 1.43 10.89 -11.55
N ALA A 29 1.25 11.80 -12.48
CA ALA A 29 -0.07 12.13 -12.99
C ALA A 29 -0.66 10.86 -13.61
N GLY A 30 -1.64 10.28 -12.96
CA GLY A 30 -2.31 9.07 -13.39
C GLY A 30 -3.82 9.23 -13.27
N GLN A 31 -4.57 8.24 -13.75
CA GLN A 31 -6.02 8.26 -13.71
C GLN A 31 -6.61 6.89 -13.41
N TRP A 32 -7.73 6.88 -12.68
CA TRP A 32 -8.53 5.69 -12.49
C TRP A 32 -9.33 5.37 -13.75
N ILE A 33 -9.23 4.13 -14.24
CA ILE A 33 -9.98 3.64 -15.40
C ILE A 33 -10.83 2.46 -14.97
N GLN A 34 -12.10 2.48 -15.40
CA GLN A 34 -13.00 1.35 -15.23
C GLN A 34 -13.20 0.65 -16.58
N GLU A 35 -12.91 -0.63 -16.64
CA GLU A 35 -13.23 -1.45 -17.82
C GLU A 35 -14.70 -1.90 -17.85
N GLU A 36 -15.17 -2.37 -19.02
CA GLU A 36 -16.56 -2.83 -19.23
C GLU A 36 -16.98 -3.96 -18.27
N GLY A 37 -16.01 -4.73 -17.74
CA GLY A 37 -16.23 -5.76 -16.72
C GLY A 37 -16.48 -5.22 -15.31
N GLY A 38 -16.29 -3.94 -15.08
CA GLY A 38 -16.41 -3.27 -13.78
C GLY A 38 -15.10 -3.21 -12.98
N ASP A 39 -14.03 -3.80 -13.47
CA ASP A 39 -12.71 -3.78 -12.85
C ASP A 39 -12.08 -2.39 -12.95
N TRP A 40 -11.42 -1.96 -11.88
CA TRP A 40 -10.73 -0.68 -11.80
C TRP A 40 -9.23 -0.86 -11.86
N TYR A 41 -8.55 0.04 -12.59
CA TYR A 41 -7.11 0.12 -12.76
C TYR A 41 -6.65 1.55 -12.54
N TYR A 42 -5.37 1.73 -12.19
CA TYR A 42 -4.75 3.05 -12.17
C TYR A 42 -3.68 3.12 -13.25
N GLU A 43 -3.97 3.92 -14.28
CA GLU A 43 -3.02 4.17 -15.38
C GLU A 43 -2.10 5.35 -15.06
N VAL A 44 -0.85 5.22 -15.45
CA VAL A 44 0.17 6.25 -15.34
C VAL A 44 0.87 6.43 -16.69
N GLU A 45 1.31 7.64 -16.99
CA GLU A 45 2.24 7.88 -18.09
C GLU A 45 3.60 7.29 -17.73
N HIS A 46 4.17 6.48 -18.60
CA HIS A 46 5.39 5.73 -18.32
C HIS A 46 6.51 6.10 -19.28
N GLU A 47 7.62 6.61 -18.74
CA GLU A 47 8.92 6.68 -19.42
C GLU A 47 9.77 5.47 -18.97
N GLY A 48 9.51 4.32 -19.58
CA GLY A 48 10.48 3.25 -19.89
C GLY A 48 11.21 2.51 -18.82
N THR A 49 10.96 2.40 -17.50
CA THR A 49 11.48 1.29 -16.62
C THR A 49 10.83 1.27 -15.25
N GLY A 50 9.98 0.31 -14.97
CA GLY A 50 9.39 0.09 -13.65
C GLY A 50 8.55 -1.20 -13.58
N ASP A 51 8.06 -1.54 -12.39
CA ASP A 51 7.13 -2.66 -12.14
C ASP A 51 5.70 -2.31 -12.58
N VAL A 52 5.51 -2.07 -13.87
CA VAL A 52 4.24 -1.72 -14.50
C VAL A 52 3.86 -2.71 -15.58
N LEU A 53 2.58 -2.85 -15.86
CA LEU A 53 2.08 -3.57 -17.03
C LEU A 53 1.87 -2.55 -18.15
N VAL A 54 2.70 -2.63 -19.20
CA VAL A 54 2.56 -1.76 -20.37
C VAL A 54 1.40 -2.24 -21.21
N ARG A 55 0.44 -1.35 -21.52
CA ARG A 55 -0.59 -1.57 -22.54
C ARG A 55 -0.05 -1.05 -23.89
N GLU A 56 0.06 -1.94 -24.88
CA GLU A 56 0.34 -1.52 -26.24
C GLU A 56 -0.94 -0.87 -26.81
N ASP A 57 -0.97 0.45 -26.92
CA ASP A 57 -1.94 1.13 -27.76
C ASP A 57 -1.38 1.25 -29.17
N SER A 58 -2.20 0.92 -30.16
CA SER A 58 -1.81 0.74 -31.56
C SER A 58 -1.70 2.05 -32.35
N GLY A 59 -1.38 3.15 -31.75
CA GLY A 59 -1.37 4.47 -32.39
C GLY A 59 -0.19 5.37 -32.01
N GLN A 60 0.80 5.35 -32.82
CA GLN A 60 1.71 6.44 -33.26
C GLN A 60 2.27 7.53 -32.30
N ASP A 61 2.10 7.46 -30.97
CA ASP A 61 2.78 8.35 -30.05
C ASP A 61 3.65 7.57 -29.06
N THR A 62 4.81 8.12 -28.76
CA THR A 62 5.92 7.53 -28.00
C THR A 62 5.67 7.41 -26.50
N TRP A 63 4.45 7.60 -26.04
CA TRP A 63 4.04 7.46 -24.64
C TRP A 63 3.30 6.16 -24.45
N GLU A 64 3.89 5.27 -23.67
CA GLU A 64 3.24 4.01 -23.29
C GLU A 64 2.46 4.27 -22.01
N THR A 65 1.16 3.97 -21.98
CA THR A 65 0.41 3.93 -20.74
C THR A 65 0.67 2.62 -20.01
N ALA A 66 0.84 2.70 -18.71
CA ALA A 66 1.11 1.56 -17.87
C ALA A 66 0.12 1.53 -16.71
N VAL A 67 -0.26 0.33 -16.25
CA VAL A 67 -1.07 0.17 -15.04
C VAL A 67 -0.19 -0.20 -13.86
N LEU A 68 -0.44 0.45 -12.72
CA LEU A 68 0.23 0.12 -11.46
C LEU A 68 -0.19 -1.26 -10.96
N LYS A 69 0.66 -1.90 -10.15
CA LYS A 69 0.42 -3.20 -9.52
C LYS A 69 1.05 -3.26 -8.13
N GLY A 70 0.53 -4.14 -7.27
CA GLY A 70 0.95 -4.23 -5.88
C GLY A 70 0.39 -3.09 -5.04
N TRP A 71 1.05 -2.76 -3.93
CA TRP A 71 0.67 -1.65 -3.09
C TRP A 71 1.23 -0.34 -3.62
N ASN A 72 0.36 0.65 -3.82
CA ASN A 72 0.74 1.98 -4.27
C ASN A 72 0.02 3.05 -3.47
N GLN A 73 0.72 4.14 -3.20
CA GLN A 73 0.14 5.32 -2.61
C GLN A 73 -0.29 6.28 -3.72
N ILE A 74 -1.59 6.51 -3.85
CA ILE A 74 -2.21 7.37 -4.86
C ILE A 74 -2.95 8.47 -4.10
N ASP A 75 -2.60 9.73 -4.36
CA ASP A 75 -3.19 10.90 -3.67
C ASP A 75 -3.17 10.77 -2.14
N GLY A 76 -2.06 10.25 -1.59
CA GLY A 76 -1.85 10.08 -0.15
C GLY A 76 -2.55 8.88 0.48
N ARG A 77 -3.22 8.03 -0.31
CA ARG A 77 -3.93 6.82 0.14
C ARG A 77 -3.34 5.56 -0.46
N TRP A 78 -3.28 4.50 0.31
CA TRP A 78 -2.83 3.19 -0.13
C TRP A 78 -3.91 2.40 -0.86
N TYR A 79 -3.54 1.83 -1.99
CA TYR A 79 -4.37 0.94 -2.79
C TYR A 79 -3.63 -0.35 -3.11
N CYS A 80 -4.35 -1.47 -2.97
CA CYS A 80 -3.85 -2.78 -3.37
C CYS A 80 -4.29 -3.08 -4.80
N LEU A 81 -3.33 -3.21 -5.70
CA LEU A 81 -3.57 -3.57 -7.09
C LEU A 81 -3.01 -4.98 -7.33
N ASP A 82 -3.74 -5.81 -8.06
CA ASP A 82 -3.32 -7.18 -8.32
C ASP A 82 -1.94 -7.21 -9.02
N ALA A 83 -1.04 -8.02 -8.49
CA ALA A 83 0.35 -8.06 -8.95
C ALA A 83 0.52 -8.61 -10.39
N GLN A 84 -0.50 -9.26 -10.95
CA GLN A 84 -0.46 -9.83 -12.29
C GLN A 84 -1.28 -9.02 -13.29
N THR A 85 -2.46 -8.56 -12.85
CA THR A 85 -3.44 -7.91 -13.73
C THR A 85 -3.50 -6.39 -13.53
N GLY A 86 -3.08 -5.85 -12.37
CA GLY A 86 -3.22 -4.45 -12.01
C GLY A 86 -4.63 -4.06 -11.54
N VAL A 87 -5.56 -5.01 -11.44
CA VAL A 87 -6.94 -4.77 -10.96
C VAL A 87 -6.92 -4.35 -9.50
N TRP A 88 -7.66 -3.31 -9.16
CA TRP A 88 -7.81 -2.89 -7.78
C TRP A 88 -8.54 -3.94 -6.93
N ILE A 89 -7.94 -4.28 -5.78
CA ILE A 89 -8.48 -5.20 -4.79
C ILE A 89 -8.97 -4.40 -3.58
N PRO A 90 -10.28 -4.11 -3.47
CA PRO A 90 -10.81 -3.28 -2.38
C PRO A 90 -10.74 -3.97 -1.00
N ARG A 91 -10.65 -5.28 -0.96
CA ARG A 91 -10.54 -6.10 0.26
C ARG A 91 -9.42 -7.14 0.11
N PRO A 92 -8.16 -6.73 0.22
CA PRO A 92 -7.04 -7.66 0.12
C PRO A 92 -6.98 -8.60 1.33
N VAL A 93 -6.24 -9.70 1.17
CA VAL A 93 -5.92 -10.55 2.32
C VAL A 93 -5.12 -9.73 3.33
N LEU A 94 -5.54 -9.73 4.59
CA LEU A 94 -4.90 -8.96 5.66
C LEU A 94 -3.60 -9.61 6.12
N THR A 95 -2.54 -9.37 5.36
CA THR A 95 -1.16 -9.50 5.82
C THR A 95 -0.81 -8.36 6.78
N ALA A 96 0.34 -8.40 7.45
CA ALA A 96 0.81 -7.29 8.26
C ALA A 96 0.95 -6.00 7.43
N GLU A 97 1.49 -6.10 6.22
CA GLU A 97 1.60 -4.99 5.26
C GLU A 97 0.22 -4.41 4.88
N ALA A 98 -0.71 -5.28 4.46
CA ALA A 98 -2.06 -4.86 4.10
C ALA A 98 -2.78 -4.17 5.26
N ALA A 99 -2.66 -4.73 6.47
CA ALA A 99 -3.27 -4.15 7.66
C ALA A 99 -2.67 -2.77 8.00
N SER A 100 -1.35 -2.60 7.86
CA SER A 100 -0.67 -1.32 8.09
C SER A 100 -1.17 -0.26 7.11
N HIS A 101 -1.20 -0.55 5.81
CA HIS A 101 -1.67 0.38 4.78
C HIS A 101 -3.14 0.76 4.93
N LEU A 102 -4.00 -0.23 5.21
CA LEU A 102 -5.43 0.04 5.40
C LEU A 102 -5.69 0.80 6.70
N LEU A 103 -4.95 0.49 7.77
CA LEU A 103 -5.05 1.24 9.02
C LEU A 103 -4.57 2.69 8.84
N ASP A 104 -3.45 2.93 8.14
CA ASP A 104 -2.98 4.27 7.80
C ASP A 104 -4.06 5.09 7.09
N ASN A 105 -4.68 4.52 6.04
CA ASN A 105 -5.80 5.16 5.36
C ASN A 105 -6.93 5.55 6.32
N LYS A 106 -7.32 4.64 7.22
CA LYS A 106 -8.41 4.89 8.17
C LYS A 106 -8.05 5.92 9.24
N LEU A 107 -6.81 5.92 9.73
CA LEU A 107 -6.34 6.94 10.67
C LEU A 107 -6.38 8.33 10.04
N LYS A 108 -5.98 8.46 8.78
CA LYS A 108 -6.09 9.69 7.98
C LYS A 108 -7.55 10.12 7.79
N ASP A 109 -8.45 9.18 7.45
CA ASP A 109 -9.89 9.47 7.29
C ASP A 109 -10.53 9.97 8.58
N LEU A 110 -10.10 9.45 9.72
CA LEU A 110 -10.59 9.84 11.04
C LEU A 110 -9.91 11.10 11.59
N GLY A 111 -8.93 11.64 10.89
CA GLY A 111 -8.15 12.79 11.34
C GLY A 111 -7.32 12.50 12.58
N LEU A 112 -6.92 11.24 12.81
CA LEU A 112 -6.12 10.85 13.96
C LEU A 112 -4.64 11.05 13.64
N TYR A 113 -3.90 11.57 14.64
CA TYR A 113 -2.44 11.81 14.57
C TYR A 113 -2.01 12.78 13.44
N GLN A 114 -2.90 13.67 12.99
CA GLN A 114 -2.57 14.68 11.96
C GLN A 114 -1.68 15.81 12.46
N ASP A 115 -1.62 16.01 13.78
CA ASP A 115 -0.79 17.04 14.41
C ASP A 115 0.66 16.58 14.65
N GLU A 116 0.98 15.31 14.33
CA GLU A 116 2.35 14.82 14.40
C GLU A 116 3.14 15.34 13.21
N GLU A 117 4.31 15.92 13.48
CA GLU A 117 5.21 16.45 12.45
C GLU A 117 5.93 15.32 11.69
N GLU A 118 6.01 14.14 12.31
CA GLU A 118 6.71 12.97 11.81
C GLU A 118 5.74 12.03 11.09
N GLU A 119 6.25 11.32 10.09
CA GLU A 119 5.47 10.33 9.36
C GLU A 119 5.17 9.11 10.24
N LEU A 120 3.93 8.62 10.19
CA LEU A 120 3.52 7.46 10.97
C LEU A 120 4.20 6.18 10.48
N GLU A 121 4.78 5.46 11.42
CA GLU A 121 5.32 4.12 11.23
C GLU A 121 4.44 3.06 11.89
N PHE A 122 4.41 1.88 11.28
CA PHE A 122 3.68 0.72 11.78
C PHE A 122 4.67 -0.41 12.10
N LYS A 123 4.63 -0.91 13.33
CA LYS A 123 5.48 -2.03 13.78
C LYS A 123 4.63 -3.21 14.22
N VAL A 124 5.01 -4.41 13.78
CA VAL A 124 4.35 -5.65 14.19
C VAL A 124 4.88 -6.04 15.57
N ASP A 125 4.01 -5.99 16.58
CA ASP A 125 4.31 -6.47 17.93
C ASP A 125 4.00 -7.95 18.10
N TYR A 126 2.92 -8.43 17.44
CA TYR A 126 2.49 -9.82 17.45
C TYR A 126 1.78 -10.19 16.16
N GLU A 127 1.97 -11.41 15.69
CA GLU A 127 1.31 -11.95 14.51
C GLU A 127 1.08 -13.46 14.64
N ASP A 128 -0.18 -13.90 14.41
CA ASP A 128 -0.54 -15.29 14.20
C ASP A 128 -1.56 -15.45 13.06
N GLY A 129 -2.11 -16.65 12.86
CA GLY A 129 -3.04 -16.92 11.78
C GLY A 129 -4.38 -16.17 11.86
N SER A 130 -4.74 -15.61 13.02
CA SER A 130 -6.02 -14.95 13.27
C SER A 130 -5.93 -13.51 13.73
N GLN A 131 -4.87 -13.16 14.45
CA GLN A 131 -4.65 -11.87 15.09
C GLN A 131 -3.33 -11.26 14.64
N LEU A 132 -3.30 -9.95 14.64
CA LEU A 132 -2.13 -9.13 14.40
C LEU A 132 -2.19 -7.93 15.34
N ILE A 133 -1.12 -7.64 16.05
CA ILE A 133 -1.00 -6.41 16.84
C ILE A 133 0.00 -5.49 16.14
N LEU A 134 -0.48 -4.30 15.78
CA LEU A 134 0.32 -3.25 15.18
C LEU A 134 0.49 -2.10 16.18
N SER A 135 1.73 -1.71 16.45
CA SER A 135 2.05 -0.43 17.07
C SER A 135 2.09 0.65 16.02
N VAL A 136 1.46 1.78 16.31
CA VAL A 136 1.49 3.01 15.50
C VAL A 136 2.28 4.06 16.26
N GLY A 137 3.17 4.75 15.59
CA GLY A 137 4.03 5.78 16.17
C GLY A 137 4.95 6.38 15.13
N TYR A 138 6.06 6.95 15.56
CA TYR A 138 7.09 7.53 14.71
C TYR A 138 8.49 7.27 15.28
N GLU A 139 9.51 7.38 14.47
CA GLU A 139 10.89 7.27 14.92
C GLU A 139 11.42 8.67 15.32
N GLU A 140 11.45 8.95 16.61
CA GLU A 140 11.97 10.23 17.14
C GLU A 140 13.47 10.41 16.87
N LYS A 141 14.23 9.31 16.93
CA LYS A 141 15.68 9.21 16.63
C LYS A 141 15.97 7.81 16.13
N PRO A 142 17.05 7.59 15.35
CA PRO A 142 17.42 6.27 14.88
C PRO A 142 17.40 5.21 16.00
N GLY A 143 16.49 4.24 15.87
CA GLY A 143 16.26 3.17 16.84
C GLY A 143 15.38 3.52 18.04
N LEU A 144 14.83 4.74 18.14
CA LEU A 144 13.92 5.16 19.20
C LEU A 144 12.51 5.39 18.65
N PHE A 145 11.69 4.36 18.70
CA PHE A 145 10.28 4.42 18.29
C PHE A 145 9.40 5.00 19.40
N HIS A 146 8.74 6.11 19.11
CA HIS A 146 7.72 6.70 19.96
C HIS A 146 6.35 6.13 19.62
N ARG A 147 5.81 5.28 20.50
CA ARG A 147 4.51 4.64 20.30
C ARG A 147 3.38 5.58 20.70
N LEU A 148 2.49 5.87 19.77
CA LEU A 148 1.25 6.64 20.01
C LEU A 148 0.12 5.73 20.46
N ASN A 149 -0.05 4.56 19.81
CA ASN A 149 -1.08 3.58 20.14
C ASN A 149 -0.68 2.18 19.65
N SER A 150 -1.46 1.18 19.99
CA SER A 150 -1.43 -0.13 19.35
C SER A 150 -2.85 -0.56 18.99
N TYR A 151 -2.95 -1.40 17.95
CA TYR A 151 -4.21 -1.87 17.40
C TYR A 151 -4.17 -3.39 17.29
N GLU A 152 -5.19 -4.04 17.87
CA GLU A 152 -5.44 -5.47 17.65
C GLU A 152 -6.29 -5.64 16.39
N ILE A 153 -5.75 -6.32 15.38
CA ILE A 153 -6.41 -6.54 14.09
C ILE A 153 -7.03 -7.93 14.06
N ASP A 154 -8.36 -7.99 13.96
CA ASP A 154 -9.06 -9.23 13.62
C ASP A 154 -9.01 -9.43 12.09
N ARG A 155 -8.14 -10.32 11.64
CA ARG A 155 -7.92 -10.58 10.20
C ARG A 155 -9.15 -11.12 9.47
N LYS A 156 -10.07 -11.77 10.17
CA LYS A 156 -11.29 -12.33 9.57
C LYS A 156 -12.37 -11.28 9.40
N LYS A 157 -12.49 -10.40 10.38
CA LYS A 157 -13.51 -9.33 10.35
C LYS A 157 -13.02 -8.07 9.64
N GLY A 158 -11.71 -7.90 9.49
CA GLY A 158 -11.13 -6.66 8.98
C GLY A 158 -11.38 -5.49 9.92
N SER A 159 -11.22 -5.71 11.22
CA SER A 159 -11.41 -4.69 12.24
C SER A 159 -10.13 -4.48 13.05
N ALA A 160 -9.90 -3.23 13.44
CA ALA A 160 -8.80 -2.81 14.29
C ALA A 160 -9.35 -2.24 15.59
N GLU A 161 -8.99 -2.83 16.72
CA GLU A 161 -9.37 -2.38 18.06
C GLU A 161 -8.19 -1.65 18.69
N PRO A 162 -8.33 -0.35 19.05
CA PRO A 162 -7.27 0.41 19.67
C PRO A 162 -7.07 0.02 21.13
N ALA A 163 -5.82 -0.05 21.59
CA ALA A 163 -5.51 -0.25 23.01
C ALA A 163 -5.89 0.99 23.85
N VAL A 164 -5.79 2.18 23.27
CA VAL A 164 -6.23 3.44 23.86
C VAL A 164 -7.26 4.08 22.95
N GLY A 165 -8.50 4.17 23.44
CA GLY A 165 -9.67 4.66 22.69
C GLY A 165 -10.86 3.75 22.92
N LYS A 166 -11.96 4.02 22.19
CA LYS A 166 -13.21 3.27 22.39
C LYS A 166 -13.82 2.71 21.11
N GLU A 167 -13.40 3.19 19.96
CA GLU A 167 -14.06 2.85 18.70
C GLU A 167 -13.22 1.87 17.89
N THR A 168 -13.83 0.72 17.60
CA THR A 168 -13.27 -0.25 16.66
C THR A 168 -13.34 0.34 15.25
N ILE A 169 -12.23 0.28 14.53
CA ILE A 169 -12.09 0.79 13.17
C ILE A 169 -12.34 -0.36 12.18
N SER A 170 -13.22 -0.16 11.19
CA SER A 170 -13.33 -1.08 10.06
C SER A 170 -12.25 -0.74 9.02
N LEU A 171 -11.49 -1.73 8.61
CA LEU A 171 -10.41 -1.56 7.62
C LEU A 171 -10.92 -1.58 6.17
N TRP A 172 -12.17 -2.02 5.91
CA TRP A 172 -12.85 -1.98 4.61
C TRP A 172 -14.08 -1.10 4.59
#